data_a0299ec2d75d36034131fc3ad8259f43
#
_entry.id   a0299ec2d75d36034131fc3ad8259f43
#
_cell.length_a   1.000
_cell.length_b   1.000
_cell.length_c   1.000
_cell.angle_alpha   90.00
_cell.angle_beta   90.00
_cell.angle_gamma   90.00
#
_symmetry.space_group_name_H-M   'P 1'
#
loop_
_entity.id
_entity.type
_entity.pdbx_description
1 polymer ?
#
loop_
_entity_poly.entity_id
_entity_poly.type
_entity_poly.pdbx_seq_one_letter_code
_entity_poly.pdbx_strand_id
1 'polypeptide(L)'
;MSDDKKLFADRLREAMQAAGYEPKPAVLEREFNTRFWGKPMTLHGVRRWLRGETLPTHEKLLVLASWLGVTPQHLNYGDEIQHKVLERRARWDSGIGYEDRDIFEAFLKLPIPQRRVIREIILTFAKVHATGV
;
A
#
# COMPACT_ATOMS: atom_id res chain seq x y z
N MET A 1 20.50 0.23 -0.30
CA MET A 1 21.69 0.77 0.30
C MET A 1 21.33 1.72 1.42
N SER A 2 22.31 2.40 2.03
CA SER A 2 22.07 3.21 3.22
C SER A 2 21.00 4.29 3.05
N ASP A 3 20.71 4.71 1.83
CA ASP A 3 19.76 5.79 1.55
C ASP A 3 18.31 5.42 1.83
N ASP A 4 17.92 4.16 1.58
CA ASP A 4 16.56 3.70 1.83
C ASP A 4 16.19 3.77 3.30
N LYS A 5 17.12 3.43 4.17
CA LYS A 5 16.92 3.47 5.62
C LYS A 5 16.80 4.91 6.13
N LYS A 6 17.60 5.82 5.57
CA LYS A 6 17.53 7.24 5.92
C LYS A 6 16.25 7.88 5.42
N LEU A 7 15.81 7.55 4.21
CA LEU A 7 14.57 8.04 3.66
C LEU A 7 13.37 7.53 4.48
N PHE A 8 13.40 6.29 4.89
CA PHE A 8 12.40 5.75 5.79
C PHE A 8 12.36 6.52 7.10
N ALA A 9 13.52 6.78 7.70
CA ALA A 9 13.62 7.53 8.96
C ALA A 9 13.02 8.93 8.82
N ASP A 10 13.30 9.62 7.73
CA ASP A 10 12.76 10.95 7.47
C ASP A 10 11.24 10.91 7.33
N ARG A 11 10.71 9.93 6.60
CA ARG A 11 9.26 9.75 6.42
C ARG A 11 8.57 9.41 7.73
N LEU A 12 9.20 8.58 8.55
CA LEU A 12 8.68 8.21 9.87
C LEU A 12 8.58 9.44 10.77
N ARG A 13 9.63 10.26 10.82
CA ARG A 13 9.63 11.49 11.60
C ARG A 13 8.55 12.46 11.12
N GLU A 14 8.44 12.64 9.82
CA GLU A 14 7.41 13.52 9.23
C GLU A 14 6.00 13.02 9.55
N ALA A 15 5.78 11.72 9.44
CA ALA A 15 4.48 11.12 9.73
C ALA A 15 4.11 11.28 11.22
N MET A 16 5.08 11.11 12.11
CA MET A 16 4.86 11.34 13.54
C MET A 16 4.48 12.80 13.82
N GLN A 17 5.20 13.74 13.24
CA GLN A 17 4.91 15.16 13.39
C GLN A 17 3.53 15.52 12.83
N ALA A 18 3.19 15.00 11.67
CA ALA A 18 1.88 15.24 11.05
C ALA A 18 0.74 14.69 11.90
N ALA A 19 0.98 13.60 12.63
CA ALA A 19 0.00 13.00 13.53
C ALA A 19 -0.04 13.63 14.91
N GLY A 20 0.80 14.64 15.16
CA GLY A 20 0.83 15.37 16.43
C GLY A 20 1.75 14.78 17.49
N TYR A 21 2.70 13.93 17.09
CA TYR A 21 3.66 13.32 18.01
C TYR A 21 5.05 13.89 17.80
N GLU A 22 5.81 14.02 18.89
CA GLU A 22 7.21 14.38 18.77
C GLU A 22 8.01 13.20 18.23
N PRO A 23 8.93 13.41 17.27
CA PRO A 23 9.72 12.31 16.68
C PRO A 23 10.89 11.92 17.58
N LYS A 24 10.58 11.45 18.76
CA LYS A 24 11.55 11.03 19.78
C LYS A 24 11.46 9.52 20.01
N PRO A 25 12.59 8.85 20.31
CA PRO A 25 12.57 7.40 20.55
C PRO A 25 11.61 6.98 21.67
N ALA A 26 11.53 7.73 22.77
CA ALA A 26 10.66 7.39 23.89
C ALA A 26 9.17 7.44 23.49
N VAL A 27 8.78 8.40 22.69
CA VAL A 27 7.41 8.52 22.18
C VAL A 27 7.11 7.36 21.25
N LEU A 28 8.02 7.09 20.31
CA LEU A 28 7.87 6.00 19.34
C LEU A 28 7.77 4.65 20.04
N GLU A 29 8.64 4.38 21.02
CA GLU A 29 8.61 3.13 21.77
C GLU A 29 7.26 2.94 22.45
N ARG A 30 6.79 3.93 23.19
CA ARG A 30 5.54 3.87 23.94
C ARG A 30 4.34 3.66 23.00
N GLU A 31 4.24 4.48 21.98
CA GLU A 31 3.07 4.45 21.09
C GLU A 31 3.05 3.19 20.22
N PHE A 32 4.21 2.75 19.75
CA PHE A 32 4.31 1.51 18.96
C PHE A 32 3.96 0.31 19.82
N ASN A 33 4.55 0.18 21.00
CA ASN A 33 4.36 -0.98 21.87
C ASN A 33 2.92 -1.10 22.39
N THR A 34 2.23 0.02 22.54
CA THR A 34 0.82 0.03 22.92
C THR A 34 -0.05 -0.66 21.87
N ARG A 35 0.36 -0.63 20.61
CA ARG A 35 -0.42 -1.14 19.47
C ARG A 35 0.07 -2.46 18.90
N PHE A 36 1.31 -2.83 19.20
CA PHE A 36 1.91 -4.05 18.65
C PHE A 36 1.67 -5.24 19.59
N TRP A 37 1.14 -6.32 19.03
CA TRP A 37 0.79 -7.52 19.79
C TRP A 37 1.94 -8.50 19.99
N GLY A 38 3.05 -8.31 19.26
CA GLY A 38 4.23 -9.16 19.37
C GLY A 38 5.16 -8.71 20.50
N LYS A 39 6.38 -9.21 20.43
CA LYS A 39 7.42 -8.83 21.40
C LYS A 39 7.67 -7.32 21.32
N PRO A 40 7.61 -6.60 22.47
CA PRO A 40 7.82 -5.15 22.44
C PRO A 40 9.20 -4.77 21.90
N MET A 41 9.24 -3.65 21.19
CA MET A 41 10.51 -3.05 20.76
C MET A 41 11.19 -2.36 21.95
N THR A 42 12.52 -2.41 21.93
CA THR A 42 13.31 -1.68 22.90
C THR A 42 13.49 -0.22 22.47
N LEU A 43 13.84 0.65 23.40
CA LEU A 43 14.18 2.03 23.08
C LEU A 43 15.31 2.10 22.05
N HIS A 44 16.32 1.25 22.20
CA HIS A 44 17.44 1.18 21.28
C HIS A 44 16.97 0.77 19.85
N GLY A 45 16.07 -0.20 19.78
CA GLY A 45 15.56 -0.68 18.49
C GLY A 45 14.80 0.40 17.73
N VAL A 46 13.88 1.11 18.39
CA VAL A 46 13.14 2.19 17.73
C VAL A 46 14.02 3.40 17.42
N ARG A 47 15.02 3.66 18.24
CA ARG A 47 16.00 4.71 17.95
C ARG A 47 16.73 4.46 16.64
N ARG A 48 17.06 3.21 16.38
CA ARG A 48 17.71 2.83 15.12
C ARG A 48 16.82 3.10 13.91
N TRP A 49 15.51 2.92 14.04
CA TRP A 49 14.57 3.29 12.98
C TRP A 49 14.63 4.79 12.71
N LEU A 50 14.62 5.62 13.77
CA LEU A 50 14.63 7.08 13.63
C LEU A 50 15.97 7.63 13.11
N ARG A 51 17.06 6.88 13.29
CA ARG A 51 18.38 7.27 12.81
C ARG A 51 18.70 6.76 11.41
N GLY A 52 17.81 5.95 10.82
CA GLY A 52 18.08 5.38 9.51
C GLY A 52 19.11 4.28 9.53
N GLU A 53 19.21 3.55 10.62
CA GLU A 53 20.15 2.44 10.77
C GLU A 53 19.52 1.08 10.46
N THR A 54 18.24 0.92 10.73
CA THR A 54 17.50 -0.31 10.45
C THR A 54 16.11 -0.01 9.92
N LEU A 55 15.52 -0.99 9.25
CA LEU A 55 14.13 -0.95 8.80
C LEU A 55 13.29 -1.88 9.66
N PRO A 56 12.01 -1.54 9.91
CA PRO A 56 11.11 -2.46 10.60
C PRO A 56 10.75 -3.64 9.71
N THR A 57 10.37 -4.75 10.32
CA THR A 57 9.78 -5.87 9.59
C THR A 57 8.44 -5.44 9.01
N HIS A 58 7.91 -6.23 8.08
CA HIS A 58 6.62 -5.91 7.44
C HIS A 58 5.49 -5.77 8.47
N GLU A 59 5.41 -6.68 9.44
CA GLU A 59 4.40 -6.63 10.49
C GLU A 59 4.48 -5.33 11.29
N LYS A 60 5.68 -4.93 11.65
CA LYS A 60 5.90 -3.70 12.40
C LYS A 60 5.60 -2.46 11.56
N LEU A 61 5.92 -2.52 10.27
CA LEU A 61 5.59 -1.46 9.33
C LEU A 61 4.07 -1.23 9.23
N LEU A 62 3.29 -2.31 9.20
CA LEU A 62 1.83 -2.22 9.16
C LEU A 62 1.28 -1.51 10.40
N VAL A 63 1.83 -1.80 11.58
CA VAL A 63 1.42 -1.15 12.82
C VAL A 63 1.77 0.34 12.79
N LEU A 64 2.96 0.70 12.35
CA LEU A 64 3.37 2.09 12.21
C LEU A 64 2.45 2.86 11.27
N ALA A 65 2.17 2.28 10.11
CA ALA A 65 1.31 2.91 9.10
C ALA A 65 -0.11 3.11 9.63
N SER A 66 -0.68 2.10 10.26
CA SER A 66 -2.02 2.17 10.84
C SER A 66 -2.11 3.24 11.93
N TRP A 67 -1.12 3.28 12.81
CA TRP A 67 -1.07 4.27 13.88
C TRP A 67 -0.97 5.69 13.35
N LEU A 68 -0.09 5.91 12.38
CA LEU A 68 0.19 7.25 11.87
C LEU A 68 -0.77 7.70 10.75
N GLY A 69 -1.69 6.83 10.34
CA GLY A 69 -2.68 7.17 9.33
C GLY A 69 -2.11 7.33 7.93
N VAL A 70 -1.02 6.62 7.64
CA VAL A 70 -0.38 6.60 6.32
C VAL A 70 -0.38 5.17 5.78
N THR A 71 -0.08 5.02 4.49
CA THR A 71 0.05 3.69 3.90
C THR A 71 1.45 3.12 4.18
N PRO A 72 1.59 1.79 4.24
CA PRO A 72 2.92 1.17 4.34
C PRO A 72 3.82 1.58 3.18
N GLN A 73 3.26 1.72 1.99
CA GLN A 73 4.00 2.14 0.80
C GLN A 73 4.55 3.55 0.95
N HIS A 74 3.80 4.46 1.59
CA HIS A 74 4.27 5.82 1.85
C HIS A 74 5.53 5.81 2.71
N LEU A 75 5.56 5.01 3.77
CA LEU A 75 6.72 4.93 4.66
C LEU A 75 7.93 4.31 3.96
N ASN A 76 7.72 3.26 3.16
CA ASN A 76 8.80 2.56 2.47
C ASN A 76 9.32 3.29 1.23
N TYR A 77 8.42 3.87 0.45
CA TYR A 77 8.76 4.37 -0.89
C TYR A 77 8.46 5.85 -1.10
N GLY A 78 7.66 6.45 -0.22
CA GLY A 78 7.30 7.85 -0.31
C GLY A 78 6.18 8.14 -1.30
N ASP A 79 5.87 9.43 -1.43
CA ASP A 79 4.71 9.90 -2.20
C ASP A 79 4.84 9.67 -3.72
N GLU A 80 6.05 9.66 -4.25
CA GLU A 80 6.26 9.47 -5.69
C GLU A 80 5.68 8.16 -6.20
N ILE A 81 5.94 7.05 -5.49
CA ILE A 81 5.44 5.74 -5.93
C ILE A 81 3.94 5.65 -5.72
N GLN A 82 3.44 6.18 -4.62
CA GLN A 82 2.01 6.25 -4.39
C GLN A 82 1.31 7.05 -5.49
N HIS A 83 1.90 8.16 -5.89
CA HIS A 83 1.39 9.00 -6.98
C HIS A 83 1.38 8.24 -8.32
N LYS A 84 2.44 7.50 -8.62
CA LYS A 84 2.51 6.66 -9.82
C LYS A 84 1.45 5.57 -9.83
N VAL A 85 1.17 4.96 -8.68
CA VAL A 85 0.11 3.95 -8.57
C VAL A 85 -1.25 4.57 -8.84
N LEU A 86 -1.52 5.75 -8.28
CA LEU A 86 -2.77 6.48 -8.52
C LEU A 86 -2.91 6.90 -9.98
N GLU A 87 -1.83 7.34 -10.62
CA GLU A 87 -1.82 7.70 -12.04
C GLU A 87 -2.13 6.49 -12.92
N ARG A 88 -1.56 5.34 -12.62
CA ARG A 88 -1.83 4.10 -13.34
C ARG A 88 -3.28 3.69 -13.21
N ARG A 89 -3.86 3.79 -12.01
CA ARG A 89 -5.28 3.53 -11.78
C ARG A 89 -6.15 4.47 -12.58
N ALA A 90 -5.86 5.77 -12.55
CA ALA A 90 -6.61 6.77 -13.29
C ALA A 90 -6.56 6.51 -14.80
N ARG A 91 -5.39 6.15 -15.32
CA ARG A 91 -5.23 5.81 -16.74
C ARG A 91 -6.00 4.55 -17.11
N TRP A 92 -5.98 3.55 -16.25
CA TRP A 92 -6.73 2.33 -16.48
C TRP A 92 -8.23 2.60 -16.47
N ASP A 93 -8.70 3.37 -15.50
CA ASP A 93 -10.11 3.76 -15.40
C ASP A 93 -10.56 4.60 -16.58
N SER A 94 -9.73 5.51 -17.06
CA SER A 94 -10.06 6.35 -18.21
C SER A 94 -9.96 5.58 -19.54
N GLY A 95 -9.19 4.50 -19.59
CA GLY A 95 -9.10 3.61 -20.74
C GLY A 95 -10.34 2.74 -20.91
N ILE A 96 -11.12 2.55 -19.85
CA ILE A 96 -12.38 1.83 -19.89
C ILE A 96 -13.49 2.87 -20.04
N GLY A 97 -14.14 2.93 -21.20
CA GLY A 97 -15.24 3.86 -21.44
C GLY A 97 -16.43 3.56 -20.53
N TYR A 98 -17.37 4.50 -20.45
CA TYR A 98 -18.57 4.34 -19.63
C TYR A 98 -19.38 3.11 -20.04
N GLU A 99 -19.45 2.83 -21.33
CA GLU A 99 -20.17 1.67 -21.87
C GLU A 99 -19.54 0.37 -21.37
N ASP A 100 -18.22 0.29 -21.39
CA ASP A 100 -17.49 -0.90 -20.91
C ASP A 100 -17.64 -1.08 -19.41
N ARG A 101 -17.66 0.01 -18.67
CA ARG A 101 -17.87 0.00 -17.22
C ARG A 101 -19.25 -0.49 -16.86
N ASP A 102 -20.28 -0.04 -17.59
CA ASP A 102 -21.65 -0.48 -17.37
C ASP A 102 -21.80 -1.98 -17.63
N ILE A 103 -21.18 -2.48 -18.69
CA ILE A 103 -21.16 -3.92 -19.02
C ILE A 103 -20.49 -4.70 -17.90
N PHE A 104 -19.37 -4.22 -17.40
CA PHE A 104 -18.63 -4.88 -16.33
C PHE A 104 -19.44 -4.92 -15.03
N GLU A 105 -20.11 -3.83 -14.68
CA GLU A 105 -20.98 -3.80 -13.51
C GLU A 105 -22.17 -4.74 -13.66
N ALA A 106 -22.79 -4.78 -14.83
CA ALA A 106 -23.87 -5.71 -15.13
C ALA A 106 -23.40 -7.16 -15.01
N PHE A 107 -22.19 -7.46 -15.51
CA PHE A 107 -21.57 -8.78 -15.40
C PHE A 107 -21.43 -9.21 -13.94
N LEU A 108 -20.99 -8.32 -13.06
CA LEU A 108 -20.81 -8.61 -11.64
C LEU A 108 -22.12 -8.88 -10.91
N LYS A 109 -23.24 -8.36 -11.42
CA LYS A 109 -24.56 -8.59 -10.86
C LYS A 109 -25.22 -9.88 -11.30
N LEU A 110 -24.67 -10.55 -12.31
CA LEU A 110 -25.22 -11.81 -12.81
C LEU A 110 -24.98 -12.95 -11.81
N PRO A 111 -25.88 -13.95 -11.78
CA PRO A 111 -25.64 -15.18 -11.01
C PRO A 111 -24.37 -15.88 -11.47
N ILE A 112 -23.73 -16.61 -10.55
CA ILE A 112 -22.44 -17.26 -10.81
C ILE A 112 -22.44 -18.13 -12.06
N PRO A 113 -23.46 -18.99 -12.33
CA PRO A 113 -23.47 -19.80 -13.53
C PRO A 113 -23.45 -18.98 -14.84
N GLN A 114 -24.18 -17.87 -14.88
CA GLN A 114 -24.22 -16.99 -16.02
C GLN A 114 -22.90 -16.23 -16.21
N ARG A 115 -22.30 -15.78 -15.13
CA ARG A 115 -20.98 -15.14 -15.18
C ARG A 115 -19.93 -16.08 -15.74
N ARG A 116 -20.00 -17.35 -15.40
CA ARG A 116 -19.05 -18.37 -15.88
C ARG A 116 -19.14 -18.53 -17.39
N VAL A 117 -20.35 -18.60 -17.96
CA VAL A 117 -20.57 -18.72 -19.40
C VAL A 117 -20.00 -17.52 -20.12
N ILE A 118 -20.34 -16.31 -19.67
CA ILE A 118 -19.87 -15.06 -20.30
C ILE A 118 -18.36 -14.95 -20.20
N ARG A 119 -17.80 -15.33 -19.09
CA ARG A 119 -16.36 -15.34 -18.87
C ARG A 119 -15.64 -16.22 -19.91
N GLU A 120 -16.16 -17.42 -20.15
CA GLU A 120 -15.60 -18.33 -21.15
C GLU A 120 -15.66 -17.75 -22.56
N ILE A 121 -16.76 -17.09 -22.89
CA ILE A 121 -16.92 -16.43 -24.19
C ILE A 121 -15.87 -15.34 -24.35
N ILE A 122 -15.72 -14.47 -23.36
CA ILE A 122 -14.73 -13.39 -23.40
C ILE A 122 -13.31 -13.93 -23.55
N LEU A 123 -12.96 -14.95 -22.77
CA LEU A 123 -11.64 -15.56 -22.82
C LEU A 123 -11.37 -16.23 -24.14
N THR A 124 -12.40 -16.85 -24.74
CA THR A 124 -12.29 -17.46 -26.06
C THR A 124 -12.00 -16.43 -27.14
N PHE A 125 -12.73 -15.32 -27.14
CA PHE A 125 -12.50 -14.23 -28.09
C PHE A 125 -11.11 -13.60 -27.91
N ALA A 126 -10.68 -13.41 -26.66
CA ALA A 126 -9.36 -12.87 -26.37
C ALA A 126 -8.25 -13.79 -26.91
N LYS A 127 -8.43 -15.10 -26.77
CA LYS A 127 -7.49 -16.11 -27.27
C LYS A 127 -7.40 -16.09 -28.81
N VAL A 128 -8.54 -16.05 -29.48
CA VAL A 128 -8.59 -15.98 -30.93
C VAL A 128 -7.94 -14.71 -31.43
N HIS A 129 -8.21 -13.58 -30.79
CA HIS A 129 -7.60 -12.31 -31.17
C HIS A 129 -6.08 -12.33 -30.98
N ALA A 130 -5.60 -12.93 -29.90
CA ALA A 130 -4.16 -13.05 -29.63
C ALA A 130 -3.44 -13.95 -30.63
N THR A 131 -4.10 -15.00 -31.12
CA THR A 131 -3.52 -15.98 -32.07
C THR A 131 -3.87 -15.70 -33.51
N GLY A 132 -4.86 -14.87 -33.77
CA GLY A 132 -5.37 -14.61 -35.12
C GLY A 132 -4.67 -13.48 -35.87
N VAL A 133 -3.52 -13.06 -35.38
CA VAL A 133 -2.76 -11.97 -36.02
C VAL A 133 -1.70 -12.56 -36.98
#